data_23ad4033f2e15fa32d7a4c5d2ad40ebc
#
_entry.id   23ad4033f2e15fa32d7a4c5d2ad40ebc
#
_cell.length_a   1.000
_cell.length_b   1.000
_cell.length_c   1.000
_cell.angle_alpha   90.00
_cell.angle_beta   90.00
_cell.angle_gamma   90.00
#
_symmetry.space_group_name_H-M   'P 1'
#
loop_
_entity.id
_entity.type
_entity.pdbx_description
1 polymer ?
#
loop_
_entity_poly.entity_id
_entity_poly.type
_entity_poly.pdbx_seq_one_letter_code
_entity_poly.pdbx_strand_id
1 'polypeptide(L)'
;MTAPRLHTTISFLTNTDQQHLIPEQSLGTLAQLGAMQFLMFVSAGTGLAVGFAVIRGFSGRPIGNFHRDLLRSLTRVLIPASLLLALFLLVCGVPMTLAPPLQITTLEGASQLLPRGPIALFEAIKQLGENGGGFVSANSAHPYENPTLLTNLVSTWAMLIIPAATLDAFGRFVGNRRQSNLLLALVFGLLLIGAAVAMGAEQAGNPVLDRWISGGNLQGKELRFGAGLTGLWSVVTTGTMTGAVNGAIDAAMPLTILTTLFNLFLQVVFGGQGTGIAYLLVFVLLAVFLTGLMVGRTPEFLGRKVEKPQVVWASLILLIHPIFVLIPAALTLAGGATL
;
A
#
# COMPACT_ATOMS: atom_id res chain seq x y z
N MET A 1 -14.56 -7.17 23.44
CA MET A 1 -14.72 -7.82 22.13
C MET A 1 -15.32 -6.91 21.04
N THR A 2 -15.95 -5.80 21.35
CA THR A 2 -16.55 -4.87 20.35
C THR A 2 -15.56 -3.96 19.66
N ALA A 3 -14.57 -3.41 20.37
CA ALA A 3 -13.62 -2.46 19.81
C ALA A 3 -12.74 -3.03 18.65
N PRO A 4 -12.12 -4.22 18.76
CA PRO A 4 -11.34 -4.78 17.65
C PRO A 4 -12.17 -5.07 16.40
N ARG A 5 -13.44 -5.51 16.58
CA ARG A 5 -14.34 -5.76 15.45
C ARG A 5 -14.73 -4.47 14.75
N LEU A 6 -15.08 -3.43 15.51
CA LEU A 6 -15.40 -2.10 14.97
C LEU A 6 -14.20 -1.52 14.21
N HIS A 7 -13.00 -1.57 14.81
CA HIS A 7 -11.77 -1.13 14.19
C HIS A 7 -11.53 -1.85 12.87
N THR A 8 -11.57 -3.18 12.85
CA THR A 8 -11.35 -3.97 11.62
C THR A 8 -12.38 -3.60 10.54
N THR A 9 -13.66 -3.44 10.90
CA THR A 9 -14.70 -3.03 9.95
C THR A 9 -14.41 -1.65 9.33
N ILE A 10 -14.09 -0.65 10.15
CA ILE A 10 -13.72 0.69 9.67
C ILE A 10 -12.48 0.62 8.80
N SER A 11 -11.48 -0.15 9.21
CA SER A 11 -10.22 -0.32 8.48
C SER A 11 -10.44 -0.86 7.07
N PHE A 12 -11.28 -1.88 6.91
CA PHE A 12 -11.62 -2.42 5.58
C PHE A 12 -12.51 -1.49 4.74
N LEU A 13 -13.34 -0.67 5.38
CA LEU A 13 -14.12 0.36 4.68
C LEU A 13 -13.25 1.49 4.11
N THR A 14 -12.18 1.83 4.81
CA THR A 14 -11.28 2.94 4.46
C THR A 14 -10.06 2.53 3.63
N ASN A 15 -9.98 1.27 3.22
CA ASN A 15 -8.84 0.68 2.49
C ASN A 15 -7.52 0.70 3.27
N THR A 16 -7.59 0.73 4.61
CA THR A 16 -6.41 0.60 5.48
C THR A 16 -6.07 -0.88 5.70
N ASP A 17 -7.10 -1.71 5.81
CA ASP A 17 -7.10 -3.16 5.97
C ASP A 17 -6.21 -3.69 7.10
N GLN A 18 -6.00 -2.87 8.12
CA GLN A 18 -5.32 -3.29 9.34
C GLN A 18 -6.22 -4.23 10.16
N GLN A 19 -5.65 -5.35 10.58
CA GLN A 19 -6.35 -6.41 11.28
C GLN A 19 -5.85 -6.55 12.72
N HIS A 20 -6.79 -6.66 13.68
CA HIS A 20 -6.50 -7.03 15.07
C HIS A 20 -6.96 -8.46 15.40
N LEU A 21 -7.22 -9.24 14.36
CA LEU A 21 -7.69 -10.62 14.45
C LEU A 21 -6.68 -11.51 13.74
N ILE A 22 -6.61 -12.77 14.12
CA ILE A 22 -5.98 -13.82 13.33
C ILE A 22 -7.08 -14.38 12.41
N PRO A 23 -7.16 -13.95 11.13
CA PRO A 23 -8.33 -14.18 10.30
C PRO A 23 -8.59 -15.66 10.08
N GLU A 24 -7.53 -16.44 9.84
CA GLU A 24 -7.59 -17.88 9.62
C GLU A 24 -8.09 -18.68 10.81
N GLN A 25 -8.07 -18.11 12.01
CA GLN A 25 -8.57 -18.75 13.24
C GLN A 25 -9.89 -18.15 13.72
N SER A 26 -10.10 -16.86 13.49
CA SER A 26 -11.19 -16.09 14.08
C SER A 26 -12.37 -15.89 13.14
N LEU A 27 -12.17 -16.05 11.82
CA LEU A 27 -13.16 -15.77 10.80
C LEU A 27 -13.42 -17.00 9.93
N GLY A 28 -14.67 -17.31 9.69
CA GLY A 28 -15.05 -18.32 8.72
C GLY A 28 -14.79 -17.84 7.29
N THR A 29 -14.55 -18.77 6.36
CA THR A 29 -14.28 -18.49 4.93
C THR A 29 -15.33 -17.59 4.31
N LEU A 30 -16.62 -17.77 4.64
CA LEU A 30 -17.70 -16.93 4.13
C LEU A 30 -17.59 -15.48 4.60
N ALA A 31 -17.20 -15.24 5.86
CA ALA A 31 -17.00 -13.88 6.38
C ALA A 31 -15.79 -13.19 5.70
N GLN A 32 -14.72 -13.94 5.45
CA GLN A 32 -13.56 -13.41 4.74
C GLN A 32 -13.91 -13.07 3.27
N LEU A 33 -14.59 -13.95 2.55
CA LEU A 33 -15.01 -13.70 1.16
C LEU A 33 -16.10 -12.64 1.05
N GLY A 34 -17.19 -12.83 1.80
CA GLY A 34 -18.41 -12.04 1.63
C GLY A 34 -18.33 -10.64 2.24
N ALA A 35 -17.50 -10.44 3.27
CA ALA A 35 -17.33 -9.14 3.91
C ALA A 35 -15.95 -8.54 3.59
N MET A 36 -14.87 -9.18 4.00
CA MET A 36 -13.55 -8.58 3.89
C MET A 36 -13.11 -8.40 2.43
N GLN A 37 -13.13 -9.46 1.64
CA GLN A 37 -12.71 -9.38 0.23
C GLN A 37 -13.62 -8.46 -0.60
N PHE A 38 -14.93 -8.48 -0.33
CA PHE A 38 -15.86 -7.54 -0.96
C PHE A 38 -15.49 -6.09 -0.65
N LEU A 39 -15.22 -5.77 0.62
CA LEU A 39 -14.77 -4.42 1.02
C LEU A 39 -13.45 -4.03 0.38
N MET A 40 -12.50 -4.95 0.22
CA MET A 40 -11.23 -4.69 -0.47
C MET A 40 -11.45 -4.23 -1.91
N PHE A 41 -12.35 -4.86 -2.65
CA PHE A 41 -12.70 -4.42 -4.00
C PHE A 41 -13.39 -3.06 -4.01
N VAL A 42 -14.38 -2.86 -3.13
CA VAL A 42 -15.18 -1.63 -3.11
C VAL A 42 -14.35 -0.43 -2.63
N SER A 43 -13.52 -0.60 -1.59
CA SER A 43 -12.66 0.47 -1.07
C SER A 43 -11.61 0.91 -2.09
N ALA A 44 -10.92 -0.04 -2.73
CA ALA A 44 -9.98 0.25 -3.80
C ALA A 44 -10.66 0.92 -5.01
N GLY A 45 -11.84 0.44 -5.42
CA GLY A 45 -12.64 1.05 -6.47
C GLY A 45 -13.09 2.47 -6.14
N THR A 46 -13.42 2.73 -4.87
CA THR A 46 -13.76 4.07 -4.35
C THR A 46 -12.56 5.01 -4.46
N GLY A 47 -11.37 4.57 -4.05
CA GLY A 47 -10.14 5.34 -4.20
C GLY A 47 -9.87 5.75 -5.64
N LEU A 48 -9.97 4.80 -6.59
CA LEU A 48 -9.83 5.10 -8.01
C LEU A 48 -10.89 6.08 -8.53
N ALA A 49 -12.15 5.92 -8.15
CA ALA A 49 -13.23 6.81 -8.55
C ALA A 49 -12.99 8.26 -8.09
N VAL A 50 -12.54 8.42 -6.83
CA VAL A 50 -12.15 9.73 -6.27
C VAL A 50 -10.93 10.29 -6.98
N GLY A 51 -9.89 9.47 -7.22
CA GLY A 51 -8.69 9.87 -7.97
C GLY A 51 -9.03 10.39 -9.36
N PHE A 52 -9.90 9.72 -10.10
CA PHE A 52 -10.38 10.22 -11.40
C PHE A 52 -11.18 11.51 -11.30
N ALA A 53 -11.97 11.72 -10.24
CA ALA A 53 -12.67 12.97 -9.99
C ALA A 53 -11.67 14.11 -9.75
N VAL A 54 -10.61 13.88 -8.96
CA VAL A 54 -9.53 14.83 -8.72
C VAL A 54 -8.80 15.18 -10.02
N ILE A 55 -8.41 14.18 -10.81
CA ILE A 55 -7.74 14.38 -12.11
C ILE A 55 -8.60 15.26 -13.04
N ARG A 56 -9.91 14.99 -13.12
CA ARG A 56 -10.84 15.81 -13.93
C ARG A 56 -10.93 17.23 -13.41
N GLY A 57 -11.04 17.41 -12.09
CA GLY A 57 -11.09 18.73 -11.45
C GLY A 57 -9.86 19.57 -11.79
N PHE A 58 -8.66 19.01 -11.66
CA PHE A 58 -7.43 19.70 -12.04
C PHE A 58 -7.35 19.96 -13.55
N SER A 59 -7.89 19.06 -14.38
CA SER A 59 -7.95 19.23 -15.84
C SER A 59 -9.03 20.18 -16.31
N GLY A 60 -9.84 20.76 -15.42
CA GLY A 60 -10.95 21.66 -15.75
C GLY A 60 -12.14 20.98 -16.40
N ARG A 61 -12.26 19.67 -16.27
CA ARG A 61 -13.38 18.88 -16.78
C ARG A 61 -14.44 18.68 -15.69
N PRO A 62 -15.68 18.38 -16.06
CA PRO A 62 -16.70 17.98 -15.08
C PRO A 62 -16.20 16.79 -14.23
N ILE A 63 -16.46 16.84 -12.92
CA ILE A 63 -16.00 15.84 -11.96
C ILE A 63 -16.49 14.42 -12.31
N GLY A 64 -17.64 14.32 -12.96
CA GLY A 64 -18.24 13.06 -13.39
C GLY A 64 -19.25 12.50 -12.40
N ASN A 65 -19.50 11.20 -12.47
CA ASN A 65 -20.44 10.51 -11.60
C ASN A 65 -19.70 9.41 -10.82
N PHE A 66 -19.71 9.50 -9.50
CA PHE A 66 -19.02 8.58 -8.60
C PHE A 66 -19.43 7.12 -8.82
N HIS A 67 -20.74 6.81 -8.85
CA HIS A 67 -21.20 5.43 -8.99
C HIS A 67 -20.79 4.80 -10.32
N ARG A 68 -20.82 5.60 -11.40
CA ARG A 68 -20.38 5.14 -12.72
C ARG A 68 -18.89 4.87 -12.75
N ASP A 69 -18.10 5.72 -12.12
CA ASP A 69 -16.63 5.56 -12.06
C ASP A 69 -16.26 4.39 -11.16
N LEU A 70 -16.94 4.21 -10.01
CA LEU A 70 -16.79 3.06 -9.13
C LEU A 70 -17.07 1.75 -9.88
N LEU A 71 -18.24 1.63 -10.54
CA LEU A 71 -18.58 0.43 -11.31
C LEU A 71 -17.57 0.13 -12.42
N ARG A 72 -17.07 1.17 -13.10
CA ARG A 72 -16.05 1.00 -14.15
C ARG A 72 -14.71 0.57 -13.58
N SER A 73 -14.29 1.16 -12.46
CA SER A 73 -13.06 0.76 -11.77
C SER A 73 -13.12 -0.70 -11.34
N LEU A 74 -14.24 -1.13 -10.78
CA LEU A 74 -14.46 -2.52 -10.39
C LEU A 74 -14.47 -3.47 -11.60
N THR A 75 -15.37 -3.22 -12.57
CA THR A 75 -15.65 -4.20 -13.64
C THR A 75 -14.62 -4.21 -14.76
N ARG A 76 -13.89 -3.11 -15.00
CA ARG A 76 -12.95 -2.98 -16.11
C ARG A 76 -11.48 -3.01 -15.70
N VAL A 77 -11.18 -2.76 -14.43
CA VAL A 77 -9.81 -2.70 -13.92
C VAL A 77 -9.58 -3.74 -12.84
N LEU A 78 -10.19 -3.55 -11.65
CA LEU A 78 -9.85 -4.35 -10.48
C LEU A 78 -10.22 -5.84 -10.63
N ILE A 79 -11.45 -6.15 -11.00
CA ILE A 79 -11.88 -7.56 -11.12
C ILE A 79 -11.09 -8.29 -12.21
N PRO A 80 -10.98 -7.80 -13.46
CA PRO A 80 -10.21 -8.51 -14.49
C PRO A 80 -8.73 -8.68 -14.13
N ALA A 81 -8.09 -7.62 -13.60
CA ALA A 81 -6.69 -7.70 -13.22
C ALA A 81 -6.47 -8.66 -12.04
N SER A 82 -7.37 -8.63 -11.04
CA SER A 82 -7.29 -9.56 -9.90
C SER A 82 -7.52 -11.01 -10.31
N LEU A 83 -8.42 -11.30 -11.25
CA LEU A 83 -8.62 -12.64 -11.76
C LEU A 83 -7.38 -13.15 -12.51
N LEU A 84 -6.76 -12.32 -13.33
CA LEU A 84 -5.52 -12.68 -14.03
C LEU A 84 -4.36 -12.92 -13.06
N LEU A 85 -4.19 -12.05 -12.07
CA LEU A 85 -3.16 -12.22 -11.06
C LEU A 85 -3.44 -13.45 -10.17
N ALA A 86 -4.69 -13.67 -9.77
CA ALA A 86 -5.09 -14.84 -8.98
C ALA A 86 -4.82 -16.16 -9.73
N LEU A 87 -5.10 -16.20 -11.04
CA LEU A 87 -4.78 -17.36 -11.88
C LEU A 87 -3.26 -17.61 -11.93
N PHE A 88 -2.47 -16.55 -12.09
CA PHE A 88 -1.01 -16.65 -12.03
C PHE A 88 -0.54 -17.18 -10.66
N LEU A 89 -1.04 -16.62 -9.56
CA LEU A 89 -0.69 -17.04 -8.21
C LEU A 89 -1.10 -18.50 -7.94
N LEU A 90 -2.27 -18.92 -8.44
CA LEU A 90 -2.73 -20.31 -8.36
C LEU A 90 -1.77 -21.26 -9.07
N VAL A 91 -1.30 -20.93 -10.27
CA VAL A 91 -0.30 -21.72 -11.01
C VAL A 91 1.03 -21.79 -10.24
N CYS A 92 1.37 -20.72 -9.51
CA CYS A 92 2.56 -20.68 -8.64
C CYS A 92 2.39 -21.41 -7.30
N GLY A 93 1.22 -22.03 -7.03
CA GLY A 93 0.99 -22.84 -5.83
C GLY A 93 0.27 -22.13 -4.69
N VAL A 94 -0.24 -20.90 -4.89
CA VAL A 94 -1.09 -20.23 -3.90
C VAL A 94 -2.46 -20.92 -3.84
N PRO A 95 -2.96 -21.37 -2.67
CA PRO A 95 -4.20 -22.10 -2.57
C PRO A 95 -5.43 -21.29 -3.04
N MET A 96 -6.35 -21.98 -3.73
CA MET A 96 -7.66 -21.47 -4.09
C MET A 96 -8.71 -22.55 -3.86
N THR A 97 -9.30 -22.55 -2.68
CA THR A 97 -10.26 -23.58 -2.27
C THR A 97 -11.28 -23.02 -1.29
N LEU A 98 -12.44 -23.64 -1.20
CA LEU A 98 -13.44 -23.37 -0.16
C LEU A 98 -13.41 -24.42 0.96
N ALA A 99 -12.46 -25.35 0.93
CA ALA A 99 -12.32 -26.37 1.95
C ALA A 99 -11.94 -25.75 3.31
N PRO A 100 -12.43 -26.31 4.42
CA PRO A 100 -12.09 -25.81 5.75
C PRO A 100 -10.60 -26.00 6.06
N PRO A 101 -10.05 -25.29 7.06
CA PRO A 101 -8.69 -25.50 7.54
C PRO A 101 -8.46 -26.98 7.88
N LEU A 102 -7.24 -27.44 7.64
CA LEU A 102 -6.83 -28.84 7.89
C LEU A 102 -5.99 -28.92 9.15
N GLN A 103 -6.38 -29.81 10.07
CA GLN A 103 -5.56 -30.11 11.24
C GLN A 103 -4.52 -31.17 10.85
N ILE A 104 -3.26 -30.83 11.04
CA ILE A 104 -2.14 -31.73 10.75
C ILE A 104 -1.27 -31.94 12.01
N THR A 105 -0.52 -33.02 12.03
CA THR A 105 0.48 -33.25 13.05
C THR A 105 1.85 -32.94 12.46
N THR A 106 2.64 -32.08 13.12
CA THR A 106 3.99 -31.74 12.70
C THR A 106 4.94 -32.93 12.92
N LEU A 107 6.13 -32.86 12.35
CA LEU A 107 7.17 -33.90 12.55
C LEU A 107 7.54 -34.06 14.01
N GLU A 108 7.39 -33.00 14.83
CA GLU A 108 7.67 -33.01 16.27
C GLU A 108 6.47 -33.48 17.11
N GLY A 109 5.36 -33.90 16.46
CA GLY A 109 4.17 -34.40 17.12
C GLY A 109 3.19 -33.32 17.59
N ALA A 110 3.45 -32.03 17.32
CA ALA A 110 2.54 -30.96 17.68
C ALA A 110 1.36 -30.85 16.69
N SER A 111 0.18 -30.48 17.21
CA SER A 111 -0.98 -30.21 16.35
C SER A 111 -0.87 -28.80 15.73
N GLN A 112 -1.02 -28.71 14.43
CA GLN A 112 -1.02 -27.44 13.69
C GLN A 112 -2.26 -27.33 12.81
N LEU A 113 -2.87 -26.15 12.82
CA LEU A 113 -3.96 -25.81 11.92
C LEU A 113 -3.40 -25.22 10.62
N LEU A 114 -3.62 -25.91 9.51
CA LEU A 114 -3.19 -25.46 8.18
C LEU A 114 -4.31 -24.64 7.55
N PRO A 115 -4.14 -23.32 7.36
CA PRO A 115 -5.16 -22.47 6.77
C PRO A 115 -5.37 -22.86 5.30
N ARG A 116 -6.62 -23.03 4.90
CA ARG A 116 -7.04 -23.24 3.50
C ARG A 116 -8.16 -22.27 3.18
N GLY A 117 -8.17 -21.76 1.96
CA GLY A 117 -9.20 -20.80 1.55
C GLY A 117 -8.96 -20.26 0.14
N PRO A 118 -9.72 -19.27 -0.29
CA PRO A 118 -9.58 -18.61 -1.59
C PRO A 118 -8.41 -17.60 -1.60
N ILE A 119 -7.24 -18.04 -1.16
CA ILE A 119 -6.09 -17.18 -0.85
C ILE A 119 -5.58 -16.48 -2.12
N ALA A 120 -5.54 -17.17 -3.27
CA ALA A 120 -5.01 -16.58 -4.50
C ALA A 120 -5.78 -15.32 -4.95
N LEU A 121 -7.11 -15.31 -4.87
CA LEU A 121 -7.90 -14.15 -5.24
C LEU A 121 -7.80 -13.05 -4.16
N PHE A 122 -7.70 -13.45 -2.90
CA PHE A 122 -7.52 -12.52 -1.79
C PHE A 122 -6.18 -11.78 -1.92
N GLU A 123 -5.09 -12.53 -2.16
CA GLU A 123 -3.76 -11.98 -2.38
C GLU A 123 -3.72 -11.06 -3.62
N ALA A 124 -4.40 -11.45 -4.69
CA ALA A 124 -4.42 -10.64 -5.92
C ALA A 124 -5.05 -9.26 -5.70
N ILE A 125 -6.22 -9.17 -5.05
CA ILE A 125 -6.83 -7.86 -4.77
C ILE A 125 -6.07 -7.11 -3.69
N LYS A 126 -5.51 -7.80 -2.69
CA LYS A 126 -4.68 -7.19 -1.67
C LYS A 126 -3.55 -6.35 -2.26
N GLN A 127 -2.86 -6.88 -3.28
CA GLN A 127 -1.74 -6.19 -3.91
C GLN A 127 -2.19 -5.17 -4.96
N LEU A 128 -3.11 -5.53 -5.85
CA LEU A 128 -3.62 -4.62 -6.88
C LEU A 128 -4.49 -3.51 -6.31
N GLY A 129 -5.25 -3.79 -5.25
CA GLY A 129 -6.12 -2.84 -4.58
C GLY A 129 -5.42 -1.99 -3.53
N GLU A 130 -4.12 -2.22 -3.30
CA GLU A 130 -3.34 -1.55 -2.24
C GLU A 130 -4.03 -1.64 -0.87
N ASN A 131 -4.59 -2.81 -0.58
CA ASN A 131 -5.33 -3.07 0.65
C ASN A 131 -4.40 -3.45 1.82
N GLY A 132 -3.46 -4.36 1.57
CA GLY A 132 -2.47 -4.80 2.55
C GLY A 132 -2.94 -5.87 3.53
N GLY A 133 -4.21 -5.94 3.87
CA GLY A 133 -4.76 -6.97 4.73
C GLY A 133 -4.74 -8.37 4.10
N GLY A 134 -4.31 -9.38 4.84
CA GLY A 134 -4.13 -10.75 4.34
C GLY A 134 -5.25 -11.71 4.74
N PHE A 135 -5.32 -12.85 4.04
CA PHE A 135 -6.16 -13.98 4.42
C PHE A 135 -5.62 -14.66 5.68
N VAL A 136 -4.28 -14.68 5.81
CA VAL A 136 -3.56 -15.17 7.00
C VAL A 136 -2.89 -14.02 7.73
N SER A 137 -2.74 -14.15 9.07
CA SER A 137 -2.19 -13.08 9.90
C SER A 137 -0.74 -12.75 9.60
N ALA A 138 0.06 -13.74 9.19
CA ALA A 138 1.45 -13.54 8.76
C ALA A 138 1.57 -12.81 7.41
N ASN A 139 0.46 -12.52 6.75
CA ASN A 139 0.39 -11.78 5.50
C ASN A 139 1.27 -12.43 4.39
N SER A 140 1.84 -11.65 3.48
CA SER A 140 2.71 -12.17 2.41
C SER A 140 4.06 -12.72 2.89
N ALA A 141 4.32 -12.79 4.20
CA ALA A 141 5.35 -13.63 4.79
C ALA A 141 4.93 -15.11 4.82
N HIS A 142 3.62 -15.41 4.83
CA HIS A 142 3.13 -16.78 4.84
C HIS A 142 3.38 -17.49 3.50
N PRO A 143 3.88 -18.75 3.50
CA PRO A 143 4.14 -19.50 2.26
C PRO A 143 2.93 -19.67 1.35
N TYR A 144 1.71 -19.65 1.90
CA TYR A 144 0.49 -19.78 1.12
C TYR A 144 0.04 -18.49 0.43
N GLU A 145 0.47 -17.33 0.87
CA GLU A 145 0.21 -16.09 0.13
C GLU A 145 1.34 -15.79 -0.86
N ASN A 146 2.59 -16.10 -0.50
CA ASN A 146 3.76 -15.76 -1.30
C ASN A 146 4.81 -16.88 -1.27
N PRO A 147 4.59 -17.99 -2.03
CA PRO A 147 5.41 -19.21 -1.91
C PRO A 147 6.83 -19.07 -2.47
N THR A 148 7.05 -18.23 -3.47
CA THR A 148 8.31 -18.22 -4.25
C THR A 148 8.84 -16.80 -4.46
N LEU A 149 10.12 -16.72 -4.87
CA LEU A 149 10.71 -15.46 -5.31
C LEU A 149 9.92 -14.82 -6.47
N LEU A 150 9.41 -15.62 -7.40
CA LEU A 150 8.64 -15.14 -8.54
C LEU A 150 7.33 -14.49 -8.08
N THR A 151 6.59 -15.14 -7.15
CA THR A 151 5.38 -14.54 -6.57
C THR A 151 5.68 -13.25 -5.81
N ASN A 152 6.79 -13.21 -5.08
CA ASN A 152 7.23 -12.00 -4.37
C ASN A 152 7.48 -10.83 -5.34
N LEU A 153 8.19 -11.06 -6.43
CA LEU A 153 8.45 -10.02 -7.44
C LEU A 153 7.17 -9.57 -8.15
N VAL A 154 6.30 -10.52 -8.56
CA VAL A 154 5.05 -10.19 -9.24
C VAL A 154 4.10 -9.43 -8.31
N SER A 155 4.00 -9.80 -7.03
CA SER A 155 3.22 -9.07 -6.03
C SER A 155 3.77 -7.65 -5.81
N THR A 156 5.10 -7.49 -5.77
CA THR A 156 5.75 -6.17 -5.72
C THR A 156 5.37 -5.30 -6.92
N TRP A 157 5.35 -5.87 -8.13
CA TRP A 157 4.91 -5.17 -9.33
C TRP A 157 3.42 -4.86 -9.32
N ALA A 158 2.60 -5.76 -8.78
CA ALA A 158 1.16 -5.56 -8.67
C ALA A 158 0.79 -4.33 -7.82
N MET A 159 1.54 -4.05 -6.76
CA MET A 159 1.38 -2.84 -5.96
C MET A 159 1.69 -1.55 -6.74
N LEU A 160 2.56 -1.59 -7.75
CA LEU A 160 3.02 -0.40 -8.48
C LEU A 160 2.19 -0.08 -9.73
N ILE A 161 1.52 -1.08 -10.31
CA ILE A 161 0.99 -0.97 -11.68
C ILE A 161 -0.20 0.00 -11.77
N ILE A 162 -1.12 -0.02 -10.81
CA ILE A 162 -2.31 0.84 -10.84
C ILE A 162 -1.96 2.29 -10.50
N PRO A 163 -1.17 2.61 -9.46
CA PRO A 163 -0.70 3.98 -9.22
C PRO A 163 0.06 4.56 -10.42
N ALA A 164 0.95 3.79 -11.04
CA ALA A 164 1.64 4.22 -12.25
C ALA A 164 0.68 4.52 -13.41
N ALA A 165 -0.35 3.66 -13.59
CA ALA A 165 -1.38 3.87 -14.61
C ALA A 165 -2.23 5.12 -14.34
N THR A 166 -2.49 5.48 -13.07
CA THR A 166 -3.21 6.71 -12.73
C THR A 166 -2.43 7.97 -13.08
N LEU A 167 -1.10 7.94 -12.96
CA LEU A 167 -0.21 9.02 -13.40
C LEU A 167 -0.20 9.18 -14.93
N ASP A 168 -0.15 8.09 -15.70
CA ASP A 168 -0.30 8.15 -17.16
C ASP A 168 -1.68 8.68 -17.56
N ALA A 169 -2.74 8.21 -16.90
CA ALA A 169 -4.09 8.71 -17.11
C ALA A 169 -4.18 10.22 -16.88
N PHE A 170 -3.58 10.75 -15.82
CA PHE A 170 -3.50 12.21 -15.59
C PHE A 170 -2.91 12.95 -16.79
N GLY A 171 -1.79 12.49 -17.33
CA GLY A 171 -1.18 13.10 -18.51
C GLY A 171 -2.08 13.09 -19.75
N ARG A 172 -2.87 12.04 -19.94
CA ARG A 172 -3.86 11.94 -21.04
C ARG A 172 -5.03 12.90 -20.83
N PHE A 173 -5.51 13.03 -19.59
CA PHE A 173 -6.61 13.96 -19.27
C PHE A 173 -6.21 15.42 -19.45
N VAL A 174 -4.99 15.77 -19.07
CA VAL A 174 -4.43 17.13 -19.23
C VAL A 174 -3.98 17.42 -20.67
N GLY A 175 -3.76 16.38 -21.49
CA GLY A 175 -3.20 16.51 -22.85
C GLY A 175 -1.69 16.76 -22.85
N ASN A 176 -1.01 16.54 -21.74
CA ASN A 176 0.44 16.77 -21.60
C ASN A 176 1.13 15.54 -20.99
N ARG A 177 1.51 14.59 -21.85
CA ARG A 177 2.23 13.38 -21.44
C ARG A 177 3.63 13.66 -20.89
N ARG A 178 4.28 14.75 -21.33
CA ARG A 178 5.60 15.11 -20.81
C ARG A 178 5.54 15.39 -19.31
N GLN A 179 4.49 16.07 -18.85
CA GLN A 179 4.30 16.37 -17.44
C GLN A 179 4.07 15.09 -16.62
N SER A 180 3.20 14.18 -17.07
CA SER A 180 2.99 12.91 -16.35
C SER A 180 4.23 12.03 -16.34
N ASN A 181 5.00 11.99 -17.44
CA ASN A 181 6.25 11.23 -17.48
C ASN A 181 7.31 11.81 -16.51
N LEU A 182 7.38 13.14 -16.37
CA LEU A 182 8.26 13.77 -15.38
C LEU A 182 7.83 13.43 -13.94
N LEU A 183 6.52 13.47 -13.66
CA LEU A 183 6.01 13.07 -12.35
C LEU A 183 6.26 11.58 -12.08
N LEU A 184 6.02 10.72 -13.06
CA LEU A 184 6.31 9.30 -12.96
C LEU A 184 7.80 9.04 -12.72
N ALA A 185 8.68 9.73 -13.46
CA ALA A 185 10.13 9.63 -13.25
C ALA A 185 10.56 10.11 -11.87
N LEU A 186 9.93 11.17 -11.34
CA LEU A 186 10.19 11.68 -10.00
C LEU A 186 9.82 10.64 -8.93
N VAL A 187 8.58 10.12 -8.95
CA VAL A 187 8.12 9.16 -7.93
C VAL A 187 8.87 7.84 -8.03
N PHE A 188 9.21 7.41 -9.26
CA PHE A 188 10.01 6.22 -9.48
C PHE A 188 11.47 6.42 -9.00
N GLY A 189 12.03 7.60 -9.21
CA GLY A 189 13.35 7.97 -8.68
C GLY A 189 13.39 7.94 -7.15
N LEU A 190 12.37 8.49 -6.49
CA LEU A 190 12.24 8.42 -5.04
C LEU A 190 12.12 6.97 -4.54
N LEU A 191 11.32 6.15 -5.22
CA LEU A 191 11.21 4.72 -4.92
C LEU A 191 12.57 4.00 -5.03
N LEU A 192 13.31 4.23 -6.11
CA LEU A 192 14.62 3.61 -6.33
C LEU A 192 15.65 4.02 -5.27
N ILE A 193 15.66 5.31 -4.88
CA ILE A 193 16.53 5.81 -3.82
C ILE A 193 16.18 5.11 -2.50
N GLY A 194 14.90 5.10 -2.13
CA GLY A 194 14.42 4.43 -0.93
C GLY A 194 14.74 2.94 -0.93
N ALA A 195 14.52 2.26 -2.06
CA ALA A 195 14.84 0.85 -2.23
C ALA A 195 16.35 0.58 -2.07
N ALA A 196 17.21 1.40 -2.68
CA ALA A 196 18.65 1.27 -2.56
C ALA A 196 19.12 1.44 -1.10
N VAL A 197 18.58 2.45 -0.39
CA VAL A 197 18.88 2.69 1.03
C VAL A 197 18.43 1.51 1.89
N ALA A 198 17.18 1.06 1.75
CA ALA A 198 16.64 -0.01 2.57
C ALA A 198 17.33 -1.36 2.28
N MET A 199 17.47 -1.72 1.01
CA MET A 199 18.17 -2.96 0.63
C MET A 199 19.62 -2.95 1.11
N GLY A 200 20.32 -1.84 0.97
CA GLY A 200 21.70 -1.69 1.45
C GLY A 200 21.80 -1.81 2.97
N ALA A 201 20.89 -1.16 3.70
CA ALA A 201 20.84 -1.24 5.16
C ALA A 201 20.54 -2.66 5.65
N GLU A 202 19.57 -3.34 5.03
CA GLU A 202 19.21 -4.72 5.41
C GLU A 202 20.32 -5.72 5.09
N GLN A 203 21.03 -5.55 3.98
CA GLN A 203 22.14 -6.41 3.60
C GLN A 203 23.40 -6.15 4.45
N ALA A 204 23.64 -4.90 4.86
CA ALA A 204 24.74 -4.57 5.74
C ALA A 204 24.61 -5.20 7.13
N GLY A 205 23.38 -5.55 7.53
CA GLY A 205 23.13 -6.20 8.81
C GLY A 205 23.25 -5.27 10.02
N ASN A 206 23.15 -5.87 11.22
CA ASN A 206 23.27 -5.17 12.47
C ASN A 206 24.63 -5.44 13.11
N PRO A 207 25.59 -4.49 13.08
CA PRO A 207 26.94 -4.71 13.57
C PRO A 207 27.03 -5.04 15.07
N VAL A 208 25.96 -4.81 15.83
CA VAL A 208 25.89 -5.19 17.24
C VAL A 208 25.53 -6.67 17.39
N LEU A 209 24.55 -7.14 16.61
CA LEU A 209 24.10 -8.53 16.63
C LEU A 209 25.13 -9.45 15.97
N ASP A 210 25.80 -9.00 14.92
CA ASP A 210 26.82 -9.78 14.18
C ASP A 210 28.01 -10.18 15.06
N ARG A 211 28.21 -9.50 16.20
CA ARG A 211 29.22 -9.87 17.19
C ARG A 211 28.86 -11.13 17.98
N TRP A 212 27.56 -11.45 18.05
CA TRP A 212 27.05 -12.52 18.91
C TRP A 212 26.42 -13.67 18.11
N ILE A 213 25.95 -13.39 16.90
CA ILE A 213 25.20 -14.34 16.08
C ILE A 213 25.81 -14.33 14.67
N SER A 214 26.44 -15.44 14.27
CA SER A 214 26.86 -15.63 12.90
C SER A 214 25.68 -16.12 12.06
N GLY A 215 25.23 -15.36 11.06
CA GLY A 215 24.14 -15.82 10.19
C GLY A 215 23.44 -14.72 9.39
N GLY A 216 23.91 -13.47 9.50
CA GLY A 216 23.34 -12.34 8.78
C GLY A 216 22.05 -11.81 9.40
N ASN A 217 21.51 -10.76 8.80
CA ASN A 217 20.32 -10.03 9.28
C ASN A 217 19.02 -10.75 8.85
N LEU A 218 18.75 -11.94 9.41
CA LEU A 218 17.60 -12.76 9.04
C LEU A 218 16.45 -12.74 10.08
N GLN A 219 16.65 -12.13 11.23
CA GLN A 219 15.63 -12.03 12.25
C GLN A 219 14.38 -11.31 11.69
N GLY A 220 13.21 -11.93 11.87
CA GLY A 220 11.93 -11.40 11.38
C GLY A 220 11.80 -11.39 9.86
N LYS A 221 12.72 -12.03 9.13
CA LYS A 221 12.73 -12.07 7.66
C LYS A 221 12.55 -13.49 7.15
N GLU A 222 11.81 -13.61 6.05
CA GLU A 222 11.62 -14.91 5.41
C GLU A 222 12.87 -15.35 4.65
N LEU A 223 13.36 -16.55 4.95
CA LEU A 223 14.56 -17.13 4.30
C LEU A 223 14.41 -17.22 2.76
N ARG A 224 13.19 -17.39 2.27
CA ARG A 224 12.87 -17.44 0.84
C ARG A 224 13.25 -16.17 0.09
N PHE A 225 13.24 -15.02 0.76
CA PHE A 225 13.45 -13.70 0.16
C PHE A 225 14.76 -13.06 0.64
N GLY A 226 15.18 -13.35 1.85
CA GLY A 226 16.36 -12.76 2.47
C GLY A 226 16.17 -11.29 2.83
N ALA A 227 17.21 -10.70 3.41
CA ALA A 227 17.17 -9.35 3.94
C ALA A 227 16.90 -8.27 2.89
N GLY A 228 17.61 -8.32 1.75
CA GLY A 228 17.51 -7.29 0.71
C GLY A 228 16.10 -7.16 0.09
N LEU A 229 15.46 -8.29 -0.25
CA LEU A 229 14.13 -8.27 -0.85
C LEU A 229 13.04 -7.92 0.18
N THR A 230 13.25 -8.21 1.46
CA THR A 230 12.36 -7.73 2.52
C THR A 230 12.46 -6.20 2.64
N GLY A 231 13.66 -5.63 2.55
CA GLY A 231 13.85 -4.18 2.48
C GLY A 231 13.16 -3.54 1.27
N LEU A 232 13.33 -4.13 0.08
CA LEU A 232 12.63 -3.68 -1.14
C LEU A 232 11.11 -3.70 -0.96
N TRP A 233 10.56 -4.81 -0.47
CA TRP A 233 9.13 -4.95 -0.22
C TRP A 233 8.61 -3.88 0.74
N SER A 234 9.33 -3.64 1.86
CA SER A 234 8.95 -2.63 2.85
C SER A 234 8.88 -1.22 2.25
N VAL A 235 9.79 -0.88 1.35
CA VAL A 235 9.77 0.42 0.66
C VAL A 235 8.62 0.51 -0.35
N VAL A 236 8.38 -0.55 -1.13
CA VAL A 236 7.30 -0.55 -2.12
C VAL A 236 5.95 -0.49 -1.42
N THR A 237 5.70 -1.34 -0.44
CA THR A 237 4.42 -1.41 0.27
C THR A 237 4.08 -0.11 1.00
N THR A 238 5.08 0.57 1.58
CA THR A 238 4.87 1.87 2.24
C THR A 238 4.79 3.02 1.24
N GLY A 239 5.51 2.93 0.13
CA GLY A 239 5.45 3.90 -0.97
C GLY A 239 4.08 3.93 -1.64
N THR A 240 3.49 2.77 -1.89
CA THR A 240 2.15 2.61 -2.47
C THR A 240 1.03 2.63 -1.44
N MET A 241 1.34 2.81 -0.15
CA MET A 241 0.36 2.78 0.95
C MET A 241 -0.41 1.45 1.06
N THR A 242 0.14 0.35 0.52
CA THR A 242 -0.50 -0.96 0.51
C THR A 242 -0.58 -1.57 1.91
N GLY A 243 0.54 -1.56 2.66
CA GLY A 243 0.58 -2.14 4.00
C GLY A 243 0.83 -3.65 4.06
N ALA A 244 0.91 -4.36 2.91
CA ALA A 244 1.28 -5.77 2.88
C ALA A 244 2.72 -5.98 3.38
N VAL A 245 2.96 -7.07 4.12
CA VAL A 245 4.28 -7.37 4.68
C VAL A 245 4.75 -8.76 4.28
N ASN A 246 6.04 -8.90 3.96
CA ASN A 246 6.70 -10.18 3.72
C ASN A 246 7.77 -10.49 4.78
N GLY A 247 7.74 -9.77 5.89
CA GLY A 247 8.62 -9.91 7.05
C GLY A 247 8.19 -8.98 8.17
N ALA A 248 8.78 -9.10 9.34
CA ALA A 248 8.48 -8.28 10.51
C ALA A 248 9.16 -6.91 10.38
N ILE A 249 8.37 -5.83 10.39
CA ILE A 249 8.88 -4.46 10.24
C ILE A 249 9.64 -4.00 11.48
N ASP A 250 9.27 -4.46 12.66
CA ASP A 250 9.96 -4.17 13.92
C ASP A 250 11.38 -4.74 13.99
N ALA A 251 11.68 -5.75 13.16
CA ALA A 251 13.02 -6.31 12.99
C ALA A 251 13.82 -5.65 11.85
N ALA A 252 13.30 -4.61 11.23
CA ALA A 252 13.98 -3.90 10.15
C ALA A 252 15.09 -2.98 10.68
N MET A 253 16.09 -2.73 9.83
CA MET A 253 17.17 -1.81 10.17
C MET A 253 16.68 -0.37 10.29
N PRO A 254 17.31 0.46 11.15
CA PRO A 254 16.87 1.84 11.39
C PRO A 254 16.72 2.70 10.13
N LEU A 255 17.60 2.54 9.14
CA LEU A 255 17.49 3.26 7.87
C LEU A 255 16.31 2.76 7.02
N THR A 256 15.98 1.49 7.08
CA THR A 256 14.77 0.93 6.45
C THR A 256 13.52 1.53 7.10
N ILE A 257 13.47 1.57 8.44
CA ILE A 257 12.36 2.19 9.19
C ILE A 257 12.23 3.67 8.83
N LEU A 258 13.36 4.41 8.79
CA LEU A 258 13.34 5.82 8.39
C LEU A 258 12.78 6.02 6.98
N THR A 259 13.17 5.18 6.02
CA THR A 259 12.69 5.23 4.64
C THR A 259 11.19 4.94 4.57
N THR A 260 10.71 3.93 5.29
CA THR A 260 9.28 3.60 5.33
C THR A 260 8.45 4.70 5.98
N LEU A 261 8.91 5.30 7.06
CA LEU A 261 8.26 6.47 7.68
C LEU A 261 8.22 7.67 6.74
N PHE A 262 9.30 7.93 6.01
CA PHE A 262 9.35 9.00 5.01
C PHE A 262 8.30 8.80 3.92
N ASN A 263 8.14 7.58 3.41
CA ASN A 263 7.09 7.24 2.46
C ASN A 263 5.69 7.51 3.03
N LEU A 264 5.44 7.06 4.26
CA LEU A 264 4.14 7.23 4.94
C LEU A 264 3.80 8.72 5.17
N PHE A 265 4.77 9.57 5.47
CA PHE A 265 4.53 11.01 5.63
C PHE A 265 4.33 11.74 4.31
N LEU A 266 5.07 11.37 3.27
CA LEU A 266 4.94 12.00 1.96
C LEU A 266 3.68 11.57 1.21
N GLN A 267 3.32 10.30 1.25
CA GLN A 267 2.18 9.68 0.54
C GLN A 267 2.18 9.89 -0.98
N VAL A 268 3.33 10.18 -1.58
CA VAL A 268 3.46 10.49 -3.01
C VAL A 268 4.44 9.58 -3.76
N VAL A 269 5.14 8.69 -3.07
CA VAL A 269 6.01 7.69 -3.71
C VAL A 269 5.12 6.59 -4.30
N PHE A 270 4.49 6.87 -5.41
CA PHE A 270 3.27 6.30 -5.98
C PHE A 270 2.01 6.63 -5.18
N GLY A 271 2.03 6.46 -3.85
CA GLY A 271 0.91 6.70 -2.94
C GLY A 271 -0.26 5.71 -3.15
N GLY A 272 -1.27 5.79 -2.31
CA GLY A 272 -2.44 4.91 -2.38
C GLY A 272 -3.35 5.17 -3.58
N GLN A 273 -4.22 4.22 -3.89
CA GLN A 273 -5.14 4.29 -5.02
C GLN A 273 -6.01 5.55 -4.98
N GLY A 274 -5.80 6.43 -5.97
CA GLY A 274 -6.49 7.71 -6.06
C GLY A 274 -6.00 8.78 -5.08
N THR A 275 -5.55 8.42 -3.89
CA THR A 275 -4.99 9.38 -2.93
C THR A 275 -3.59 9.82 -3.32
N GLY A 276 -2.74 8.92 -3.80
CA GLY A 276 -1.37 9.24 -4.23
C GLY A 276 -1.30 10.32 -5.29
N ILE A 277 -2.12 10.21 -6.34
CA ILE A 277 -2.18 11.26 -7.37
C ILE A 277 -2.74 12.57 -6.80
N ALA A 278 -3.70 12.52 -5.88
CA ALA A 278 -4.26 13.72 -5.26
C ALA A 278 -3.20 14.47 -4.42
N TYR A 279 -2.47 13.75 -3.55
CA TYR A 279 -1.37 14.33 -2.77
C TYR A 279 -0.26 14.88 -3.66
N LEU A 280 0.15 14.13 -4.68
CA LEU A 280 1.18 14.56 -5.63
C LEU A 280 0.78 15.87 -6.32
N LEU A 281 -0.46 16.00 -6.77
CA LEU A 281 -0.96 17.23 -7.40
C LEU A 281 -1.02 18.40 -6.41
N VAL A 282 -1.33 18.14 -5.14
CA VAL A 282 -1.29 19.15 -4.07
C VAL A 282 0.16 19.64 -3.85
N PHE A 283 1.14 18.74 -3.78
CA PHE A 283 2.55 19.12 -3.69
C PHE A 283 3.01 19.94 -4.89
N VAL A 284 2.63 19.52 -6.11
CA VAL A 284 2.96 20.26 -7.34
C VAL A 284 2.34 21.67 -7.32
N LEU A 285 1.09 21.79 -6.88
CA LEU A 285 0.41 23.09 -6.76
C LEU A 285 1.14 24.03 -5.79
N LEU A 286 1.55 23.53 -4.62
CA LEU A 286 2.32 24.31 -3.66
C LEU A 286 3.71 24.65 -4.19
N ALA A 287 4.39 23.73 -4.84
CA ALA A 287 5.69 23.98 -5.46
C ALA A 287 5.60 25.09 -6.54
N VAL A 288 4.59 25.04 -7.40
CA VAL A 288 4.33 26.08 -8.42
C VAL A 288 4.02 27.42 -7.76
N PHE A 289 3.24 27.44 -6.67
CA PHE A 289 2.94 28.65 -5.94
C PHE A 289 4.22 29.27 -5.36
N LEU A 290 5.02 28.49 -4.62
CA LEU A 290 6.26 28.96 -4.00
C LEU A 290 7.27 29.45 -5.05
N THR A 291 7.49 28.69 -6.11
CA THR A 291 8.43 29.08 -7.17
C THR A 291 7.95 30.33 -7.92
N GLY A 292 6.63 30.46 -8.16
CA GLY A 292 6.05 31.67 -8.75
C GLY A 292 6.32 32.92 -7.92
N LEU A 293 6.12 32.83 -6.60
CA LEU A 293 6.43 33.93 -5.68
C LEU A 293 7.92 34.29 -5.65
N MET A 294 8.80 33.28 -5.67
CA MET A 294 10.26 33.51 -5.68
C MET A 294 10.72 34.24 -6.94
N VAL A 295 10.10 33.98 -8.08
CA VAL A 295 10.47 34.59 -9.37
C VAL A 295 9.70 35.91 -9.62
N GLY A 296 8.75 36.27 -8.75
CA GLY A 296 7.92 37.47 -8.90
C GLY A 296 6.91 37.36 -10.04
N ARG A 297 6.49 36.13 -10.40
CA ARG A 297 5.46 35.87 -11.42
C ARG A 297 4.18 35.34 -10.78
N THR A 298 3.04 35.62 -11.40
CA THR A 298 1.79 35.03 -10.98
C THR A 298 1.86 33.51 -11.12
N PRO A 299 1.68 32.74 -10.03
CA PRO A 299 1.74 31.28 -10.12
C PRO A 299 0.57 30.76 -10.91
N GLU A 300 0.86 29.91 -11.90
CA GLU A 300 -0.14 29.28 -12.75
C GLU A 300 0.10 27.78 -12.83
N PHE A 301 -0.94 26.99 -12.64
CA PHE A 301 -0.90 25.53 -12.80
C PHE A 301 -1.97 25.09 -13.80
N LEU A 302 -1.57 24.37 -14.83
CA LEU A 302 -2.45 23.91 -15.92
C LEU A 302 -3.28 25.06 -16.57
N GLY A 303 -2.67 26.22 -16.76
CA GLY A 303 -3.31 27.38 -17.36
C GLY A 303 -4.32 28.11 -16.45
N ARG A 304 -4.29 27.82 -15.16
CA ARG A 304 -5.14 28.49 -14.14
C ARG A 304 -4.27 29.16 -13.09
N LYS A 305 -4.67 30.34 -12.69
CA LYS A 305 -4.01 31.04 -11.59
C LYS A 305 -4.20 30.29 -10.29
N VAL A 306 -3.14 30.18 -9.50
CA VAL A 306 -3.14 29.62 -8.15
C VAL A 306 -3.31 30.79 -7.18
N GLU A 307 -4.47 30.87 -6.55
CA GLU A 307 -4.85 31.95 -5.64
C GLU A 307 -4.79 31.48 -4.18
N LYS A 308 -4.94 32.42 -3.24
CA LYS A 308 -4.90 32.17 -1.79
C LYS A 308 -5.80 31.01 -1.33
N PRO A 309 -7.08 30.89 -1.78
CA PRO A 309 -7.94 29.78 -1.32
C PRO A 309 -7.40 28.41 -1.66
N GLN A 310 -6.87 28.22 -2.88
CA GLN A 310 -6.31 26.93 -3.31
C GLN A 310 -5.08 26.55 -2.47
N VAL A 311 -4.23 27.53 -2.16
CA VAL A 311 -3.03 27.31 -1.33
C VAL A 311 -3.42 26.96 0.11
N VAL A 312 -4.41 27.65 0.69
CA VAL A 312 -4.90 27.33 2.04
C VAL A 312 -5.44 25.91 2.11
N TRP A 313 -6.30 25.52 1.18
CA TRP A 313 -6.83 24.14 1.14
C TRP A 313 -5.74 23.10 0.89
N ALA A 314 -4.81 23.37 -0.01
CA ALA A 314 -3.67 22.49 -0.27
C ALA A 314 -2.80 22.30 1.00
N SER A 315 -2.51 23.38 1.72
CA SER A 315 -1.74 23.31 2.97
C SER A 315 -2.50 22.54 4.05
N LEU A 316 -3.81 22.75 4.20
CA LEU A 316 -4.63 22.00 5.15
C LEU A 316 -4.66 20.51 4.84
N ILE A 317 -4.77 20.11 3.57
CA ILE A 317 -4.72 18.69 3.14
C ILE A 317 -3.42 18.04 3.59
N LEU A 318 -2.27 18.72 3.42
CA LEU A 318 -0.98 18.17 3.82
C LEU A 318 -0.78 18.13 5.33
N LEU A 319 -1.35 19.08 6.08
CA LEU A 319 -1.17 19.15 7.54
C LEU A 319 -2.11 18.20 8.30
N ILE A 320 -3.26 17.87 7.76
CA ILE A 320 -4.27 17.08 8.47
C ILE A 320 -3.77 15.68 8.81
N HIS A 321 -3.07 15.04 7.89
CA HIS A 321 -2.58 13.67 8.08
C HIS A 321 -1.51 13.59 9.22
N PRO A 322 -0.41 14.36 9.22
CA PRO A 322 0.55 14.34 10.31
C PRO A 322 -0.08 14.67 11.67
N ILE A 323 -1.05 15.59 11.71
CA ILE A 323 -1.75 15.95 12.95
C ILE A 323 -2.48 14.74 13.53
N PHE A 324 -3.28 14.04 12.70
CA PHE A 324 -4.05 12.88 13.14
C PHE A 324 -3.21 11.63 13.43
N VAL A 325 -1.98 11.56 12.93
CA VAL A 325 -1.04 10.46 13.25
C VAL A 325 -0.20 10.80 14.47
N LEU A 326 0.44 11.98 14.49
CA LEU A 326 1.43 12.30 15.52
C LEU A 326 0.82 12.63 16.88
N ILE A 327 -0.35 13.31 16.91
CA ILE A 327 -0.97 13.68 18.19
C ILE A 327 -1.45 12.43 18.95
N PRO A 328 -2.25 11.49 18.35
CA PRO A 328 -2.63 10.28 19.06
C PRO A 328 -1.44 9.40 19.45
N ALA A 329 -0.43 9.28 18.58
CA ALA A 329 0.79 8.54 18.90
C ALA A 329 1.53 9.15 20.11
N ALA A 330 1.69 10.46 20.16
CA ALA A 330 2.30 11.13 21.28
C ALA A 330 1.50 10.95 22.59
N LEU A 331 0.18 11.06 22.52
CA LEU A 331 -0.71 10.83 23.69
C LEU A 331 -0.64 9.39 24.20
N THR A 332 -0.59 8.42 23.31
CA THR A 332 -0.47 6.99 23.66
C THR A 332 0.86 6.72 24.37
N LEU A 333 1.97 7.24 23.82
CA LEU A 333 3.29 7.09 24.42
C LEU A 333 3.40 7.82 25.78
N ALA A 334 2.87 9.04 25.89
CA ALA A 334 2.88 9.81 27.13
C ALA A 334 1.99 9.18 28.21
N GLY A 335 0.90 8.49 27.82
CA GLY A 335 0.01 7.79 28.73
C GLY A 335 0.56 6.48 29.29
N GLY A 336 1.78 6.07 28.91
CA GLY A 336 2.41 4.84 29.38
C GLY A 336 1.73 3.56 28.90
N ALA A 337 0.94 3.65 27.82
CA ALA A 337 0.39 2.46 27.19
C ALA A 337 1.55 1.69 26.55
N THR A 338 1.97 0.63 27.19
CA THR A 338 2.83 -0.39 26.57
C THR A 338 1.96 -1.11 25.53
N LEU A 339 2.32 -0.98 24.28
CA LEU A 339 1.75 -1.74 23.16
C LEU A 339 2.15 -3.21 23.29
#